data_3e1a52caadf378213a8e527e6c6ad450
#
_entry.id   3e1a52caadf378213a8e527e6c6ad450
#
_cell.length_a   1.000
_cell.length_b   1.000
_cell.length_c   1.000
_cell.angle_alpha   90.00
_cell.angle_beta   90.00
_cell.angle_gamma   90.00
#
_symmetry.space_group_name_H-M   'P 1'
#
loop_
_entity.id
_entity.type
_entity.pdbx_description
1 polymer ?
#
loop_
_entity_poly.entity_id
_entity_poly.type
_entity_poly.pdbx_seq_one_letter_code
_entity_poly.pdbx_strand_id
1 'polypeptide(L)'
;MNNKKNITKKILIKIITKILIISLFPIFLYSQTANDNFKELYSKMKEKYSSIYPKSFEAYIEGKIVERQISTIPERNYTSTKDKIKLKFVFTQGAKPTMTLENVDSFYRNMFAIFEGVLETTGFYAVVGNAQNFNSFSEKFIFEDLREEKEKYKVVLRAKGEDKDYSVNYTIDKESLLIEKAEYYNKKSKIYDVEIFYTNIERYTLPEIIKYRSLDGAVNSEIKFVDIKTSSK
;
A
#
# COMPACT_ATOMS: atom_id res chain seq x y z
N MET A 1 47.50 -5.22 -46.50
CA MET A 1 46.54 -4.19 -46.04
C MET A 1 45.47 -4.69 -45.07
N ASN A 2 45.23 -5.98 -44.90
CA ASN A 2 44.15 -6.53 -44.04
C ASN A 2 44.44 -6.58 -42.53
N ASN A 3 45.70 -6.57 -42.10
CA ASN A 3 46.00 -6.71 -40.67
C ASN A 3 45.76 -5.44 -39.83
N LYS A 4 45.88 -4.24 -40.40
CA LYS A 4 45.61 -2.99 -39.68
C LYS A 4 44.10 -2.79 -39.35
N LYS A 5 43.22 -3.21 -40.27
CA LYS A 5 41.76 -3.10 -40.06
C LYS A 5 41.25 -3.99 -38.91
N ASN A 6 41.87 -5.18 -38.69
CA ASN A 6 41.47 -6.10 -37.61
C ASN A 6 41.93 -5.62 -36.23
N ILE A 7 43.09 -4.95 -36.16
CA ILE A 7 43.57 -4.44 -34.88
C ILE A 7 42.73 -3.24 -34.42
N THR A 8 42.35 -2.34 -35.33
CA THR A 8 41.48 -1.18 -35.01
C THR A 8 40.11 -1.64 -34.55
N LYS A 9 39.52 -2.68 -35.18
CA LYS A 9 38.21 -3.25 -34.80
C LYS A 9 38.23 -3.88 -33.42
N LYS A 10 39.31 -4.60 -33.05
CA LYS A 10 39.47 -5.21 -31.71
C LYS A 10 39.66 -4.15 -30.61
N ILE A 11 40.38 -3.07 -30.89
CA ILE A 11 40.58 -1.94 -29.97
C ILE A 11 39.25 -1.20 -29.76
N LEU A 12 38.51 -0.92 -30.84
CA LEU A 12 37.20 -0.24 -30.78
C LEU A 12 36.20 -1.04 -29.95
N ILE A 13 36.10 -2.37 -30.15
CA ILE A 13 35.21 -3.24 -29.37
C ILE A 13 35.60 -3.22 -27.88
N LYS A 14 36.91 -3.28 -27.53
CA LYS A 14 37.36 -3.20 -26.12
C LYS A 14 37.01 -1.84 -25.47
N ILE A 15 37.07 -0.76 -26.21
CA ILE A 15 36.74 0.60 -25.71
C ILE A 15 35.21 0.70 -25.49
N ILE A 16 34.41 0.24 -26.45
CA ILE A 16 32.92 0.24 -26.36
C ILE A 16 32.48 -0.62 -25.18
N THR A 17 33.07 -1.81 -24.99
CA THR A 17 32.73 -2.69 -23.87
C THR A 17 33.09 -2.07 -22.52
N LYS A 18 34.23 -1.38 -22.41
CA LYS A 18 34.61 -0.65 -21.18
C LYS A 18 33.72 0.55 -20.90
N ILE A 19 33.32 1.31 -21.91
CA ILE A 19 32.40 2.45 -21.78
C ILE A 19 31.01 1.93 -21.34
N LEU A 20 30.52 0.82 -21.91
CA LEU A 20 29.25 0.20 -21.54
C LEU A 20 29.26 -0.28 -20.07
N ILE A 21 30.34 -0.90 -19.62
CA ILE A 21 30.50 -1.35 -18.23
C ILE A 21 30.53 -0.14 -17.28
N ILE A 22 31.26 0.94 -17.62
CA ILE A 22 31.34 2.14 -16.79
C ILE A 22 29.99 2.89 -16.73
N SER A 23 29.20 2.88 -17.80
CA SER A 23 27.88 3.52 -17.82
C SER A 23 26.78 2.71 -17.12
N LEU A 24 26.92 1.40 -17.00
CA LEU A 24 25.99 0.54 -16.27
C LEU A 24 26.30 0.45 -14.77
N PHE A 25 27.55 0.68 -14.37
CA PHE A 25 27.98 0.59 -12.97
C PHE A 25 27.28 1.58 -12.03
N PRO A 26 27.05 2.87 -12.37
CA PRO A 26 26.33 3.77 -11.50
C PRO A 26 24.84 3.42 -11.36
N ILE A 27 24.23 2.81 -12.38
CA ILE A 27 22.81 2.37 -12.31
C ILE A 27 22.66 1.22 -11.31
N PHE A 28 23.62 0.27 -11.29
CA PHE A 28 23.62 -0.83 -10.31
C PHE A 28 23.86 -0.34 -8.87
N LEU A 29 24.82 0.56 -8.67
CA LEU A 29 25.11 1.16 -7.36
C LEU A 29 23.92 1.98 -6.85
N TYR A 30 23.28 2.77 -7.71
CA TYR A 30 22.10 3.57 -7.34
C TYR A 30 20.92 2.69 -6.92
N SER A 31 20.65 1.62 -7.66
CA SER A 31 19.58 0.66 -7.33
C SER A 31 19.84 -0.07 -6.01
N GLN A 32 21.09 -0.45 -5.72
CA GLN A 32 21.45 -1.12 -4.48
C GLN A 32 21.32 -0.16 -3.28
N THR A 33 21.79 1.08 -3.41
CA THR A 33 21.70 2.10 -2.37
C THR A 33 20.23 2.47 -2.09
N ALA A 34 19.40 2.60 -3.12
CA ALA A 34 17.97 2.88 -2.96
C ALA A 34 17.24 1.76 -2.22
N ASN A 35 17.59 0.52 -2.51
CA ASN A 35 17.00 -0.65 -1.83
C ASN A 35 17.43 -0.73 -0.35
N ASP A 36 18.69 -0.41 -0.04
CA ASP A 36 19.19 -0.41 1.34
C ASP A 36 18.58 0.71 2.17
N ASN A 37 18.46 1.92 1.61
CA ASN A 37 17.81 3.05 2.26
C ASN A 37 16.32 2.77 2.56
N PHE A 38 15.65 2.09 1.64
CA PHE A 38 14.27 1.71 1.91
C PHE A 38 14.16 0.61 2.95
N LYS A 39 15.02 -0.37 2.92
CA LYS A 39 15.05 -1.40 3.96
C LYS A 39 15.18 -0.78 5.34
N GLU A 40 16.00 0.25 5.46
CA GLU A 40 16.15 1.03 6.69
C GLU A 40 14.86 1.76 7.05
N LEU A 41 14.26 2.50 6.11
CA LEU A 41 12.97 3.18 6.30
C LEU A 41 11.87 2.20 6.69
N TYR A 42 11.76 1.07 5.98
CA TYR A 42 10.79 0.02 6.26
C TYR A 42 10.96 -0.53 7.69
N SER A 43 12.19 -0.74 8.13
CA SER A 43 12.48 -1.23 9.48
C SER A 43 12.06 -0.23 10.54
N LYS A 44 12.35 1.06 10.34
CA LYS A 44 11.91 2.16 11.23
C LYS A 44 10.38 2.26 11.29
N MET A 45 9.72 2.18 10.14
CA MET A 45 8.25 2.16 10.07
C MET A 45 7.66 0.97 10.84
N LYS A 46 8.21 -0.23 10.63
CA LYS A 46 7.76 -1.44 11.32
C LYS A 46 7.93 -1.35 12.83
N GLU A 47 9.06 -0.86 13.30
CA GLU A 47 9.32 -0.62 14.72
C GLU A 47 8.32 0.40 15.31
N LYS A 48 8.16 1.53 14.64
CA LYS A 48 7.21 2.57 15.04
C LYS A 48 5.79 2.03 15.11
N TYR A 49 5.33 1.35 14.06
CA TYR A 49 3.97 0.81 14.01
C TYR A 49 3.72 -0.26 15.06
N SER A 50 4.72 -1.08 15.41
CA SER A 50 4.57 -2.05 16.50
C SER A 50 4.28 -1.41 17.85
N SER A 51 4.67 -0.15 18.03
CA SER A 51 4.44 0.63 19.25
C SER A 51 3.14 1.44 19.25
N ILE A 52 2.71 1.94 18.10
CA ILE A 52 1.54 2.83 17.97
C ILE A 52 0.26 2.11 17.53
N TYR A 53 0.34 0.83 17.16
CA TYR A 53 -0.83 0.02 16.81
C TYR A 53 -1.14 -1.00 17.90
N PRO A 54 -2.42 -1.27 18.17
CA PRO A 54 -2.81 -2.36 19.08
C PRO A 54 -2.55 -3.71 18.42
N LYS A 55 -2.44 -4.77 19.21
CA LYS A 55 -2.37 -6.15 18.68
C LYS A 55 -3.60 -6.51 17.85
N SER A 56 -4.75 -6.02 18.28
CA SER A 56 -5.97 -6.09 17.49
C SER A 56 -6.86 -4.89 17.78
N PHE A 57 -7.71 -4.55 16.81
CA PHE A 57 -8.82 -3.65 17.01
C PHE A 57 -9.99 -4.05 16.12
N GLU A 58 -11.17 -3.68 16.54
CA GLU A 58 -12.38 -3.76 15.76
C GLU A 58 -12.98 -2.37 15.59
N ALA A 59 -13.66 -2.16 14.47
CA ALA A 59 -14.38 -0.92 14.18
C ALA A 59 -15.57 -1.23 13.29
N TYR A 60 -16.48 -0.29 13.15
CA TYR A 60 -17.42 -0.30 12.04
C TYR A 60 -16.94 0.63 10.95
N ILE A 61 -17.21 0.29 9.70
CA ILE A 61 -16.91 1.11 8.54
C ILE A 61 -18.19 1.75 8.03
N GLU A 62 -18.17 3.06 7.92
CA GLU A 62 -19.25 3.88 7.36
C GLU A 62 -18.78 4.60 6.09
N GLY A 63 -19.73 5.03 5.27
CA GLY A 63 -19.50 5.83 4.07
C GLY A 63 -20.46 5.51 2.94
N LYS A 64 -20.58 6.43 1.99
CA LYS A 64 -21.53 6.33 0.87
C LYS A 64 -21.36 5.06 0.03
N ILE A 65 -20.13 4.56 -0.11
CA ILE A 65 -19.88 3.32 -0.86
C ILE A 65 -20.43 2.11 -0.11
N VAL A 66 -20.32 2.10 1.21
CA VAL A 66 -20.87 1.05 2.08
C VAL A 66 -22.38 1.08 2.02
N GLU A 67 -22.99 2.26 2.20
CA GLU A 67 -24.45 2.44 2.13
C GLU A 67 -25.00 2.01 0.78
N ARG A 68 -24.33 2.39 -0.33
CA ARG A 68 -24.73 1.98 -1.69
C ARG A 68 -24.71 0.47 -1.84
N GLN A 69 -23.68 -0.20 -1.36
CA GLN A 69 -23.58 -1.65 -1.45
C GLN A 69 -24.64 -2.33 -0.59
N ILE A 70 -24.85 -1.88 0.64
CA ILE A 70 -25.91 -2.40 1.50
C ILE A 70 -27.27 -2.24 0.83
N SER A 71 -27.53 -1.14 0.14
CA SER A 71 -28.81 -0.90 -0.55
C SER A 71 -29.09 -1.86 -1.72
N THR A 72 -28.09 -2.61 -2.18
CA THR A 72 -28.29 -3.66 -3.21
C THR A 72 -28.82 -4.98 -2.63
N ILE A 73 -28.77 -5.14 -1.31
CA ILE A 73 -29.27 -6.35 -0.63
C ILE A 73 -30.79 -6.27 -0.52
N PRO A 74 -31.54 -7.26 -1.03
CA PRO A 74 -32.98 -7.29 -0.86
C PRO A 74 -33.39 -7.33 0.63
N GLU A 75 -34.40 -6.56 1.02
CA GLU A 75 -34.84 -6.44 2.43
C GLU A 75 -35.20 -7.78 3.08
N ARG A 76 -35.71 -8.73 2.27
CA ARG A 76 -36.02 -10.10 2.75
C ARG A 76 -34.79 -10.86 3.27
N ASN A 77 -33.60 -10.41 2.96
CA ASN A 77 -32.31 -10.98 3.40
C ASN A 77 -31.71 -10.24 4.60
N TYR A 78 -32.45 -9.30 5.17
CA TYR A 78 -32.08 -8.66 6.42
C TYR A 78 -32.52 -9.53 7.59
N THR A 79 -31.62 -9.77 8.55
CA THR A 79 -31.98 -10.47 9.81
C THR A 79 -32.38 -9.48 10.90
N SER A 80 -32.36 -8.17 10.58
CA SER A 80 -32.77 -7.07 11.45
C SER A 80 -33.27 -5.90 10.59
N THR A 81 -33.51 -4.73 11.19
CA THR A 81 -33.84 -3.50 10.47
C THR A 81 -32.62 -2.95 9.74
N LYS A 82 -32.85 -2.22 8.65
CA LYS A 82 -31.78 -1.72 7.76
C LYS A 82 -30.74 -0.85 8.49
N ASP A 83 -31.18 -0.04 9.46
CA ASP A 83 -30.33 0.80 10.29
C ASP A 83 -29.37 0.02 11.21
N LYS A 84 -29.64 -1.27 11.43
CA LYS A 84 -28.79 -2.18 12.20
C LYS A 84 -27.80 -2.94 11.35
N ILE A 85 -27.85 -2.83 10.02
CA ILE A 85 -26.86 -3.46 9.15
C ILE A 85 -25.58 -2.64 9.24
N LYS A 86 -24.51 -3.27 9.71
CA LYS A 86 -23.20 -2.61 9.90
C LYS A 86 -22.10 -3.43 9.25
N LEU A 87 -21.12 -2.75 8.68
CA LEU A 87 -19.89 -3.38 8.17
C LEU A 87 -18.87 -3.39 9.29
N LYS A 88 -18.69 -4.55 9.90
CA LYS A 88 -17.67 -4.76 10.94
C LYS A 88 -16.32 -5.03 10.30
N PHE A 89 -15.30 -4.34 10.78
CA PHE A 89 -13.90 -4.52 10.44
C PHE A 89 -13.14 -5.06 11.64
N VAL A 90 -12.30 -6.06 11.43
CA VAL A 90 -11.44 -6.62 12.46
C VAL A 90 -10.01 -6.70 11.94
N PHE A 91 -9.11 -6.08 12.67
CA PHE A 91 -7.67 -6.14 12.45
C PHE A 91 -7.00 -6.94 13.57
N THR A 92 -6.06 -7.79 13.20
CA THR A 92 -5.17 -8.49 14.14
C THR A 92 -3.77 -8.52 13.53
N GLN A 93 -2.76 -8.12 14.30
CA GLN A 93 -1.36 -8.18 13.86
C GLN A 93 -1.00 -9.60 13.42
N GLY A 94 -0.38 -9.72 12.23
CA GLY A 94 0.02 -11.00 11.67
C GLY A 94 -1.09 -11.78 10.97
N ALA A 95 -2.32 -11.27 10.95
CA ALA A 95 -3.44 -11.88 10.24
C ALA A 95 -3.99 -10.94 9.15
N LYS A 96 -4.61 -11.53 8.13
CA LYS A 96 -5.36 -10.76 7.15
C LYS A 96 -6.57 -10.12 7.85
N PRO A 97 -6.84 -8.82 7.63
CA PRO A 97 -8.03 -8.20 8.18
C PRO A 97 -9.29 -8.77 7.56
N THR A 98 -10.38 -8.69 8.27
CA THR A 98 -11.68 -9.16 7.80
C THR A 98 -12.72 -8.07 7.81
N MET A 99 -13.61 -8.11 6.82
CA MET A 99 -14.78 -7.27 6.71
C MET A 99 -16.02 -8.15 6.66
N THR A 100 -16.92 -7.96 7.62
CA THR A 100 -18.12 -8.78 7.74
C THR A 100 -19.35 -7.91 7.93
N LEU A 101 -20.37 -8.08 7.08
CA LEU A 101 -21.68 -7.47 7.31
C LEU A 101 -22.41 -8.20 8.43
N GLU A 102 -22.87 -7.43 9.39
CA GLU A 102 -23.75 -7.90 10.45
C GLU A 102 -25.23 -7.67 10.06
N ASN A 103 -26.12 -8.48 10.64
CA ASN A 103 -27.56 -8.40 10.49
C ASN A 103 -28.10 -8.63 9.06
N VAL A 104 -27.38 -9.46 8.30
CA VAL A 104 -27.80 -9.96 6.98
C VAL A 104 -27.65 -11.48 6.90
N ASP A 105 -28.31 -12.09 5.91
CA ASP A 105 -28.15 -13.52 5.62
C ASP A 105 -26.68 -13.87 5.36
N SER A 106 -26.31 -15.10 5.68
CA SER A 106 -24.93 -15.61 5.57
C SER A 106 -24.32 -15.42 4.18
N PHE A 107 -25.13 -15.47 3.13
CA PHE A 107 -24.71 -15.23 1.74
C PHE A 107 -24.10 -13.83 1.53
N TYR A 108 -24.63 -12.82 2.21
CA TYR A 108 -24.18 -11.42 2.05
C TYR A 108 -23.07 -11.01 3.02
N ARG A 109 -22.77 -11.81 4.04
CA ARG A 109 -21.80 -11.47 5.09
C ARG A 109 -20.45 -11.04 4.55
N ASN A 110 -19.97 -11.71 3.52
CA ASN A 110 -18.63 -11.49 2.96
C ASN A 110 -18.63 -10.66 1.67
N MET A 111 -19.73 -9.96 1.35
CA MET A 111 -19.80 -9.18 0.10
C MET A 111 -18.76 -8.07 0.01
N PHE A 112 -18.19 -7.64 1.13
CA PHE A 112 -17.12 -6.64 1.17
C PHE A 112 -15.70 -7.23 1.15
N ALA A 113 -15.54 -8.57 1.09
CA ALA A 113 -14.22 -9.20 1.07
C ALA A 113 -13.33 -8.73 -0.08
N ILE A 114 -13.93 -8.34 -1.21
CA ILE A 114 -13.19 -7.77 -2.35
C ILE A 114 -12.51 -6.44 -2.02
N PHE A 115 -13.04 -5.67 -1.07
CA PHE A 115 -12.46 -4.39 -0.63
C PHE A 115 -11.33 -4.56 0.39
N GLU A 116 -11.14 -5.76 0.97
CA GLU A 116 -10.00 -6.06 1.85
C GLU A 116 -8.68 -5.81 1.11
N GLY A 117 -8.59 -6.19 -0.18
CA GLY A 117 -7.42 -5.93 -1.02
C GLY A 117 -7.15 -4.43 -1.25
N VAL A 118 -8.20 -3.60 -1.30
CA VAL A 118 -8.03 -2.14 -1.40
C VAL A 118 -7.40 -1.58 -0.14
N LEU A 119 -7.78 -2.07 1.03
CA LEU A 119 -7.15 -1.68 2.30
C LEU A 119 -5.72 -2.23 2.41
N GLU A 120 -5.45 -3.45 1.94
CA GLU A 120 -4.08 -3.98 1.86
C GLU A 120 -3.16 -3.09 1.05
N THR A 121 -3.65 -2.55 -0.07
CA THR A 121 -2.85 -1.70 -0.95
C THR A 121 -2.70 -0.27 -0.44
N THR A 122 -3.45 0.18 0.56
CA THR A 122 -3.30 1.52 1.12
C THR A 122 -2.03 1.70 1.96
N GLY A 123 -1.16 0.70 2.03
CA GLY A 123 0.05 0.75 2.84
C GLY A 123 -0.20 0.50 4.32
N PHE A 124 -1.46 0.58 4.75
CA PHE A 124 -1.89 0.33 6.11
C PHE A 124 -1.50 -1.08 6.57
N TYR A 125 -1.67 -2.06 5.67
CA TYR A 125 -1.32 -3.46 5.92
C TYR A 125 0.08 -3.85 5.45
N ALA A 126 0.63 -3.19 4.45
CA ALA A 126 1.95 -3.53 3.93
C ALA A 126 3.02 -3.48 5.02
N VAL A 127 2.87 -2.59 5.99
CA VAL A 127 3.83 -2.40 7.07
C VAL A 127 3.39 -3.06 8.38
N VAL A 128 2.09 -3.09 8.68
CA VAL A 128 1.56 -3.45 10.01
C VAL A 128 0.87 -4.81 10.03
N GLY A 129 0.13 -5.15 8.98
CA GLY A 129 -0.84 -6.24 9.03
C GLY A 129 -0.27 -7.62 8.86
N ASN A 130 0.67 -7.75 7.99
CA ASN A 130 1.22 -9.05 7.72
C ASN A 130 2.61 -9.14 8.28
N ALA A 131 2.95 -9.62 9.34
CA ALA A 131 4.31 -9.89 9.82
C ALA A 131 5.34 -10.23 8.70
N GLN A 132 5.08 -9.73 7.49
CA GLN A 132 5.92 -9.84 6.32
C GLN A 132 7.24 -9.15 6.65
N ASN A 133 8.29 -9.95 6.67
CA ASN A 133 9.62 -9.39 6.72
C ASN A 133 9.87 -8.64 5.40
N PHE A 134 10.86 -7.78 5.38
CA PHE A 134 11.27 -7.04 4.19
C PHE A 134 11.47 -7.94 2.96
N ASN A 135 11.93 -9.17 3.15
CA ASN A 135 12.18 -10.12 2.06
C ASN A 135 10.87 -10.49 1.34
N SER A 136 9.82 -10.85 2.07
CA SER A 136 8.51 -11.16 1.48
C SER A 136 7.92 -9.97 0.74
N PHE A 137 8.14 -8.74 1.25
CA PHE A 137 7.74 -7.52 0.58
C PHE A 137 8.55 -7.31 -0.71
N SER A 138 9.86 -7.52 -0.67
CA SER A 138 10.77 -7.37 -1.82
C SER A 138 10.56 -8.44 -2.89
N GLU A 139 9.92 -9.56 -2.58
CA GLU A 139 9.50 -10.55 -3.58
C GLU A 139 8.39 -10.03 -4.49
N LYS A 140 7.49 -9.21 -3.94
CA LYS A 140 6.32 -8.69 -4.67
C LYS A 140 6.59 -7.35 -5.37
N PHE A 141 7.53 -6.55 -4.85
CA PHE A 141 7.77 -5.20 -5.34
C PHE A 141 9.23 -4.95 -5.70
N ILE A 142 9.42 -4.10 -6.71
CA ILE A 142 10.70 -3.46 -7.05
C ILE A 142 10.71 -2.07 -6.43
N PHE A 143 11.80 -1.75 -5.76
CA PHE A 143 12.09 -0.44 -5.25
C PHE A 143 12.63 0.41 -6.38
N GLU A 144 11.91 1.46 -6.78
CA GLU A 144 12.35 2.32 -7.87
C GLU A 144 13.01 3.59 -7.38
N ASP A 145 12.45 4.21 -6.34
CA ASP A 145 12.95 5.50 -5.87
C ASP A 145 12.57 5.77 -4.41
N LEU A 146 13.46 6.46 -3.69
CA LEU A 146 13.23 7.04 -2.38
C LEU A 146 13.80 8.46 -2.38
N ARG A 147 12.91 9.43 -2.24
CA ARG A 147 13.29 10.85 -2.12
C ARG A 147 12.93 11.38 -0.76
N GLU A 148 13.85 12.13 -0.19
CA GLU A 148 13.60 12.92 1.00
C GLU A 148 13.22 14.34 0.59
N GLU A 149 12.00 14.71 0.86
CA GLU A 149 11.53 16.09 0.85
C GLU A 149 11.60 16.65 2.28
N LYS A 150 11.33 17.95 2.45
CA LYS A 150 11.50 18.63 3.74
C LYS A 150 10.91 17.87 4.93
N GLU A 151 9.62 17.54 4.86
CA GLU A 151 8.85 16.90 5.94
C GLU A 151 8.37 15.48 5.58
N LYS A 152 8.68 14.99 4.38
CA LYS A 152 8.11 13.76 3.83
C LYS A 152 9.18 12.90 3.16
N TYR A 153 8.93 11.58 3.19
CA TYR A 153 9.53 10.65 2.25
C TYR A 153 8.57 10.40 1.10
N LYS A 154 9.11 10.34 -0.12
CA LYS A 154 8.42 9.88 -1.32
C LYS A 154 9.04 8.56 -1.74
N VAL A 155 8.22 7.54 -1.79
CA VAL A 155 8.63 6.17 -2.08
C VAL A 155 7.90 5.65 -3.30
N VAL A 156 8.64 5.17 -4.29
CA VAL A 156 8.08 4.59 -5.51
C VAL A 156 8.33 3.09 -5.54
N LEU A 157 7.25 2.34 -5.58
CA LEU A 157 7.25 0.89 -5.69
C LEU A 157 6.58 0.46 -6.98
N ARG A 158 7.15 -0.52 -7.67
CA ARG A 158 6.54 -1.17 -8.83
C ARG A 158 6.30 -2.64 -8.53
N ALA A 159 5.14 -3.15 -8.91
CA ALA A 159 4.83 -4.56 -8.77
C ALA A 159 5.73 -5.44 -9.67
N LYS A 160 5.99 -6.67 -9.24
CA LYS A 160 6.74 -7.68 -10.01
C LYS A 160 5.78 -8.62 -10.74
N GLY A 161 6.34 -9.38 -11.69
CA GLY A 161 5.61 -10.43 -12.37
C GLY A 161 4.58 -9.91 -13.38
N GLU A 162 3.39 -10.49 -13.35
CA GLU A 162 2.30 -10.14 -14.27
C GLU A 162 1.78 -8.72 -14.04
N ASP A 163 1.88 -8.22 -12.81
CA ASP A 163 1.44 -6.89 -12.40
C ASP A 163 2.48 -5.78 -12.61
N LYS A 164 3.56 -6.04 -13.34
CA LYS A 164 4.70 -5.13 -13.56
C LYS A 164 4.35 -3.74 -14.09
N ASP A 165 3.16 -3.58 -14.67
CA ASP A 165 2.66 -2.31 -15.17
C ASP A 165 2.08 -1.43 -14.05
N TYR A 166 1.85 -1.99 -12.86
CA TYR A 166 1.34 -1.25 -11.72
C TYR A 166 2.46 -0.74 -10.83
N SER A 167 2.31 0.51 -10.40
CA SER A 167 3.19 1.13 -9.40
C SER A 167 2.39 1.96 -8.41
N VAL A 168 2.99 2.20 -7.25
CA VAL A 168 2.42 3.03 -6.19
C VAL A 168 3.47 4.00 -5.68
N ASN A 169 3.05 5.27 -5.51
CA ASN A 169 3.87 6.32 -4.92
C ASN A 169 3.31 6.64 -3.53
N TYR A 170 4.06 6.29 -2.49
CA TYR A 170 3.71 6.63 -1.12
C TYR A 170 4.27 7.99 -0.72
N THR A 171 3.47 8.75 0.01
CA THR A 171 3.91 9.90 0.80
C THR A 171 3.86 9.53 2.26
N ILE A 172 5.00 9.57 2.93
CA ILE A 172 5.19 9.16 4.31
C ILE A 172 5.67 10.37 5.11
N ASP A 173 5.02 10.67 6.20
CA ASP A 173 5.46 11.73 7.12
C ASP A 173 6.75 11.32 7.82
N LYS A 174 7.74 12.21 7.91
CA LYS A 174 9.05 11.89 8.50
C LYS A 174 9.02 11.72 10.00
N GLU A 175 8.19 12.46 10.69
CA GLU A 175 8.12 12.44 12.15
C GLU A 175 7.31 11.25 12.65
N SER A 176 6.11 11.10 12.14
CA SER A 176 5.21 10.03 12.55
C SER A 176 5.50 8.70 11.85
N LEU A 177 6.20 8.72 10.69
CA LEU A 177 6.40 7.59 9.78
C LEU A 177 5.08 6.99 9.24
N LEU A 178 3.97 7.72 9.35
CA LEU A 178 2.68 7.29 8.83
C LEU A 178 2.57 7.56 7.33
N ILE A 179 1.93 6.64 6.61
CA ILE A 179 1.59 6.83 5.20
C ILE A 179 0.36 7.73 5.14
N GLU A 180 0.52 8.93 4.62
CA GLU A 180 -0.57 9.88 4.47
C GLU A 180 -1.27 9.80 3.12
N LYS A 181 -0.53 9.37 2.10
CA LYS A 181 -1.05 9.30 0.73
C LYS A 181 -0.44 8.13 -0.03
N ALA A 182 -1.25 7.51 -0.89
CA ALA A 182 -0.81 6.54 -1.87
C ALA A 182 -1.41 6.91 -3.24
N GLU A 183 -0.58 7.00 -4.28
CA GLU A 183 -1.02 7.25 -5.65
C GLU A 183 -0.71 6.02 -6.51
N TYR A 184 -1.74 5.47 -7.13
CA TYR A 184 -1.64 4.24 -7.91
C TYR A 184 -1.61 4.54 -9.39
N TYR A 185 -0.73 3.85 -10.09
CA TYR A 185 -0.50 4.02 -11.52
C TYR A 185 -0.60 2.67 -12.24
N ASN A 186 -1.14 2.71 -13.46
CA ASN A 186 -0.99 1.64 -14.43
C ASN A 186 -0.12 2.19 -15.57
N LYS A 187 1.05 1.59 -15.80
CA LYS A 187 2.11 2.13 -16.63
C LYS A 187 2.51 3.52 -16.11
N LYS A 188 2.21 4.58 -16.86
CA LYS A 188 2.50 5.97 -16.48
C LYS A 188 1.25 6.78 -16.15
N SER A 189 0.08 6.16 -16.26
CA SER A 189 -1.20 6.83 -16.03
C SER A 189 -1.63 6.62 -14.59
N LYS A 190 -1.85 7.70 -13.86
CA LYS A 190 -2.44 7.63 -12.53
C LYS A 190 -3.87 7.08 -12.64
N ILE A 191 -4.22 6.12 -11.80
CA ILE A 191 -5.54 5.48 -11.80
C ILE A 191 -6.40 6.11 -10.71
N TYR A 192 -5.87 6.11 -9.48
CA TYR A 192 -6.53 6.68 -8.31
C TYR A 192 -5.52 7.11 -7.26
N ASP A 193 -5.95 7.93 -6.33
CA ASP A 193 -5.22 8.25 -5.12
C ASP A 193 -6.04 7.93 -3.87
N VAL A 194 -5.30 7.74 -2.78
CA VAL A 194 -5.83 7.46 -1.47
C VAL A 194 -5.16 8.39 -0.47
N GLU A 195 -5.95 9.10 0.34
CA GLU A 195 -5.47 9.90 1.47
C GLU A 195 -5.95 9.26 2.77
N ILE A 196 -5.06 9.14 3.74
CA ILE A 196 -5.33 8.50 5.02
C ILE A 196 -5.20 9.54 6.12
N PHE A 197 -6.23 9.67 6.92
CA PHE A 197 -6.27 10.54 8.09
C PHE A 197 -6.31 9.66 9.35
N TYR A 198 -5.55 10.03 10.34
CA TYR A 198 -5.36 9.25 11.56
C TYR A 198 -5.95 9.97 12.76
N THR A 199 -6.36 9.19 13.75
CA THR A 199 -6.80 9.66 15.07
C THR A 199 -6.06 8.92 16.17
N ASN A 200 -5.99 9.53 17.34
CA ASN A 200 -5.43 8.89 18.52
C ASN A 200 -6.54 8.35 19.40
N ILE A 201 -6.48 7.05 19.69
CA ILE A 201 -7.38 6.37 20.61
C ILE A 201 -6.53 5.74 21.69
N GLU A 202 -6.68 6.23 22.92
CA GLU A 202 -5.80 5.91 24.03
C GLU A 202 -4.32 6.23 23.67
N ARG A 203 -3.45 5.20 23.62
CA ARG A 203 -2.05 5.31 23.21
C ARG A 203 -1.78 4.95 21.74
N TYR A 204 -2.83 4.62 21.00
CA TYR A 204 -2.72 4.12 19.63
C TYR A 204 -3.10 5.18 18.61
N THR A 205 -2.37 5.19 17.50
CA THR A 205 -2.68 6.01 16.32
C THR A 205 -3.28 5.12 15.27
N LEU A 206 -4.55 5.31 14.94
CA LEU A 206 -5.33 4.46 14.03
C LEU A 206 -5.91 5.28 12.88
N PRO A 207 -6.17 4.69 11.71
CA PRO A 207 -6.87 5.37 10.65
C PRO A 207 -8.30 5.69 11.10
N GLU A 208 -8.72 6.91 10.84
CA GLU A 208 -10.07 7.37 11.07
C GLU A 208 -10.83 7.51 9.76
N ILE A 209 -10.20 8.12 8.75
CA ILE A 209 -10.82 8.39 7.47
C ILE A 209 -9.86 7.98 6.35
N ILE A 210 -10.38 7.28 5.34
CA ILE A 210 -9.66 7.00 4.10
C ILE A 210 -10.47 7.55 2.94
N LYS A 211 -9.87 8.45 2.16
CA LYS A 211 -10.47 9.06 0.97
C LYS A 211 -9.89 8.46 -0.29
N TYR A 212 -10.76 8.01 -1.17
CA TYR A 212 -10.42 7.45 -2.48
C TYR A 212 -10.88 8.41 -3.58
N ARG A 213 -9.99 8.70 -4.55
CA ARG A 213 -10.31 9.51 -5.71
C ARG A 213 -9.75 8.86 -6.97
N SER A 214 -10.61 8.57 -7.95
CA SER A 214 -10.17 8.21 -9.30
C SER A 214 -9.99 9.46 -10.16
N LEU A 215 -9.11 9.36 -11.19
CA LEU A 215 -8.85 10.48 -12.08
C LEU A 215 -10.07 10.90 -12.91
N ASP A 216 -10.89 9.92 -13.29
CA ASP A 216 -12.12 10.15 -14.07
C ASP A 216 -13.28 10.67 -13.20
N GLY A 217 -13.05 10.83 -11.87
CA GLY A 217 -14.08 11.26 -10.93
C GLY A 217 -15.18 10.22 -10.68
N ALA A 218 -15.11 9.03 -11.32
CA ALA A 218 -16.10 7.98 -11.14
C ALA A 218 -16.11 7.44 -9.70
N VAL A 219 -14.96 7.44 -9.03
CA VAL A 219 -14.81 7.12 -7.61
C VAL A 219 -14.34 8.37 -6.87
N ASN A 220 -15.23 8.97 -6.10
CA ASN A 220 -14.91 9.94 -5.08
C ASN A 220 -15.64 9.51 -3.82
N SER A 221 -14.96 8.79 -2.98
CA SER A 221 -15.55 8.09 -1.85
C SER A 221 -14.70 8.26 -0.60
N GLU A 222 -15.38 8.28 0.52
CA GLU A 222 -14.79 8.33 1.85
C GLU A 222 -15.33 7.16 2.66
N ILE A 223 -14.45 6.49 3.38
CA ILE A 223 -14.81 5.55 4.43
C ILE A 223 -14.33 6.07 5.77
N LYS A 224 -15.12 5.83 6.82
CA LYS A 224 -14.80 6.21 8.20
C LYS A 224 -14.78 4.96 9.06
N PHE A 225 -13.81 4.90 9.95
CA PHE A 225 -13.76 3.91 11.02
C PHE A 225 -14.41 4.54 12.26
N VAL A 226 -15.50 3.95 12.72
CA VAL A 226 -16.26 4.43 13.88
C VAL A 226 -16.33 3.34 14.95
N ASP A 227 -16.66 3.73 16.18
CA ASP A 227 -16.78 2.81 17.32
C ASP A 227 -15.56 1.91 17.51
N ILE A 228 -14.37 2.47 17.32
CA ILE A 228 -13.10 1.73 17.37
C ILE A 228 -12.86 1.22 18.79
N LYS A 229 -12.66 -0.10 18.91
CA LYS A 229 -12.30 -0.78 20.16
C LYS A 229 -10.95 -1.45 20.00
N THR A 230 -10.02 -1.15 20.87
CA THR A 230 -8.67 -1.70 20.86
C THR A 230 -8.52 -2.84 21.86
N SER A 231 -7.65 -3.80 21.53
CA SER A 231 -7.23 -4.85 22.46
C SER A 231 -5.72 -4.88 22.57
N SER A 232 -5.25 -4.86 23.81
CA SER A 232 -3.82 -4.92 24.17
C SER A 232 -3.36 -6.33 24.54
N LYS A 233 -4.26 -7.32 24.51
CA LYS A 233 -3.94 -8.70 24.89
C LYS A 233 -3.38 -9.52 23.74
#